data_bfe55d55331f925a033e502c8baa4116
#
_entry.id   bfe55d55331f925a033e502c8baa4116
#
_cell.length_a   1.000
_cell.length_b   1.000
_cell.length_c   1.000
_cell.angle_alpha   90.00
_cell.angle_beta   90.00
_cell.angle_gamma   90.00
#
_symmetry.space_group_name_H-M   'P 1'
#
loop_
_entity.id
_entity.type
_entity.pdbx_description
1 polymer ?
#
loop_
_entity_poly.entity_id
_entity_poly.type
_entity_poly.pdbx_seq_one_letter_code
_entity_poly.pdbx_strand_id
1 'polypeptide(L)'
;MKELAPGIVVFENVFPNSMEYITRIEEQGISWRPAEVLVNEEEYQSGTNTKARDTDLIMLPHHDSQEIGTLAELTKEFHNNLKPCLDQYMATYFAKIEKFENPQLLRYGKEQQFHDHIDDHPFFTRRISLTYYLNEDYEGGDVEFGRYGLRFRAKK
;
A
#
# COMPACT_ATOMS: atom_id res chain seq x y z
N MET A 1 -5.54 -1.19 -17.53
CA MET A 1 -6.03 -2.15 -16.52
C MET A 1 -5.95 -3.55 -17.05
N LYS A 2 -5.32 -4.46 -16.32
CA LYS A 2 -5.23 -5.90 -16.63
C LYS A 2 -5.83 -6.67 -15.45
N GLU A 3 -6.84 -7.48 -15.69
CA GLU A 3 -7.41 -8.36 -14.68
C GLU A 3 -6.57 -9.64 -14.57
N LEU A 4 -6.23 -10.01 -13.34
CA LEU A 4 -5.49 -11.24 -13.00
C LEU A 4 -6.43 -12.34 -12.46
N ALA A 5 -7.45 -11.93 -11.70
CA ALA A 5 -8.54 -12.74 -11.20
C ALA A 5 -9.74 -11.82 -10.92
N PRO A 6 -10.97 -12.32 -10.72
CA PRO A 6 -12.13 -11.48 -10.46
C PRO A 6 -11.89 -10.47 -9.33
N GLY A 7 -11.90 -9.18 -9.67
CA GLY A 7 -11.65 -8.07 -8.75
C GLY A 7 -10.18 -7.81 -8.41
N ILE A 8 -9.24 -8.60 -8.92
CA ILE A 8 -7.79 -8.38 -8.77
C ILE A 8 -7.25 -7.84 -10.08
N VAL A 9 -6.84 -6.59 -10.09
CA VAL A 9 -6.36 -5.89 -11.30
C VAL A 9 -5.01 -5.26 -11.08
N VAL A 10 -4.28 -5.09 -12.16
CA VAL A 10 -2.99 -4.39 -12.21
C VAL A 10 -3.08 -3.22 -13.18
N PHE A 11 -2.52 -2.10 -12.77
CA PHE A 11 -2.20 -0.95 -13.58
C PHE A 11 -0.69 -0.76 -13.60
N GLU A 12 -0.12 -0.47 -14.74
CA GLU A 12 1.33 -0.29 -14.91
C GLU A 12 1.63 1.19 -15.17
N ASN A 13 2.81 1.64 -14.78
CA ASN A 13 3.31 3.01 -15.00
C ASN A 13 2.40 4.11 -14.42
N VAL A 14 1.77 3.87 -13.27
CA VAL A 14 0.84 4.84 -12.67
C VAL A 14 1.58 6.05 -12.09
N PHE A 15 2.78 5.86 -11.57
CA PHE A 15 3.56 6.91 -10.91
C PHE A 15 5.07 6.79 -11.24
N PRO A 16 5.49 7.18 -12.45
CA PRO A 16 6.86 6.94 -12.93
C PRO A 16 7.95 7.63 -12.09
N ASN A 17 7.67 8.79 -11.51
CA ASN A 17 8.65 9.60 -10.76
C ASN A 17 8.67 9.29 -9.24
N SER A 18 8.03 8.22 -8.82
CA SER A 18 7.91 7.88 -7.38
C SER A 18 9.25 7.77 -6.64
N MET A 19 10.31 7.30 -7.31
CA MET A 19 11.64 7.16 -6.69
C MET A 19 12.30 8.47 -6.32
N GLU A 20 11.96 9.59 -6.97
CA GLU A 20 12.46 10.92 -6.60
C GLU A 20 12.01 11.30 -5.18
N TYR A 21 10.79 10.93 -4.80
CA TYR A 21 10.28 11.13 -3.45
C TYR A 21 11.01 10.28 -2.42
N ILE A 22 11.31 9.03 -2.76
CA ILE A 22 12.06 8.14 -1.86
C ILE A 22 13.43 8.72 -1.57
N THR A 23 14.15 9.15 -2.60
CA THR A 23 15.46 9.82 -2.45
C THR A 23 15.35 11.04 -1.53
N ARG A 24 14.37 11.91 -1.74
CA ARG A 24 14.15 13.10 -0.89
C ARG A 24 13.82 12.73 0.56
N ILE A 25 13.04 11.68 0.80
CA ILE A 25 12.70 11.19 2.13
C ILE A 25 13.95 10.71 2.86
N GLU A 26 14.82 9.98 2.18
CA GLU A 26 16.08 9.48 2.74
C GLU A 26 17.07 10.62 3.01
N GLU A 27 17.24 11.55 2.09
CA GLU A 27 18.10 12.74 2.25
C GLU A 27 17.65 13.63 3.43
N GLN A 28 16.35 13.70 3.68
CA GLN A 28 15.79 14.45 4.82
C GLN A 28 15.88 13.71 6.15
N GLY A 29 16.35 12.45 6.12
CA GLY A 29 16.48 11.64 7.34
C GLY A 29 15.14 11.35 8.03
N ILE A 30 14.04 11.25 7.28
CA ILE A 30 12.71 10.92 7.82
C ILE A 30 12.77 9.49 8.36
N SER A 31 12.40 9.34 9.63
CA SER A 31 12.57 8.08 10.33
C SER A 31 11.55 7.03 9.93
N TRP A 32 12.04 5.85 9.61
CA TRP A 32 11.25 4.64 9.47
C TRP A 32 10.97 4.02 10.85
N ARG A 33 9.81 3.41 11.02
CA ARG A 33 9.46 2.67 12.22
C ARG A 33 8.94 1.28 11.88
N PRO A 34 9.12 0.28 12.77
CA PRO A 34 8.52 -1.03 12.56
C PRO A 34 7.01 -0.93 12.36
N ALA A 35 6.48 -1.70 11.41
CA ALA A 35 5.05 -1.77 11.19
C ALA A 35 4.36 -2.53 12.34
N GLU A 36 3.17 -2.09 12.67
CA GLU A 36 2.33 -2.71 13.68
C GLU A 36 1.22 -3.56 13.03
N VAL A 37 0.76 -4.55 13.75
CA VAL A 37 -0.44 -5.33 13.46
C VAL A 37 -1.36 -5.30 14.67
N LEU A 38 -2.61 -5.64 14.49
CA LEU A 38 -3.53 -5.84 15.60
C LEU A 38 -3.11 -7.11 16.35
N VAL A 39 -2.69 -6.96 17.60
CA VAL A 39 -2.21 -8.08 18.45
C VAL A 39 -3.27 -8.53 19.45
N ASN A 40 -4.25 -7.69 19.76
CA ASN A 40 -5.40 -8.02 20.58
C ASN A 40 -6.66 -7.44 19.93
N GLU A 41 -7.51 -8.30 19.37
CA GLU A 41 -8.72 -7.89 18.68
C GLU A 41 -9.80 -7.37 19.63
N GLU A 42 -9.88 -7.91 20.83
CA GLU A 42 -10.90 -7.53 21.83
C GLU A 42 -10.63 -6.13 22.41
N GLU A 43 -9.36 -5.81 22.63
CA GLU A 43 -8.94 -4.53 23.20
C GLU A 43 -8.51 -3.51 22.15
N TYR A 44 -8.52 -3.85 20.86
CA TYR A 44 -8.07 -2.96 19.78
C TYR A 44 -6.62 -2.51 19.93
N GLN A 45 -5.77 -3.38 20.47
CA GLN A 45 -4.38 -3.06 20.72
C GLN A 45 -3.50 -3.38 19.51
N SER A 46 -2.80 -2.39 19.00
CA SER A 46 -1.75 -2.55 18.00
C SER A 46 -0.40 -2.82 18.66
N GLY A 47 0.42 -3.59 17.98
CA GLY A 47 1.79 -3.85 18.42
C GLY A 47 2.63 -4.50 17.32
N THR A 48 3.92 -4.59 17.54
CA THR A 48 4.83 -5.25 16.61
C THR A 48 4.74 -6.76 16.75
N ASN A 49 4.54 -7.44 15.62
CA ASN A 49 4.58 -8.90 15.52
C ASN A 49 5.32 -9.29 14.23
N THR A 50 6.64 -9.39 14.31
CA THR A 50 7.50 -9.70 13.15
C THR A 50 7.24 -11.06 12.52
N LYS A 51 6.57 -11.98 13.23
CA LYS A 51 6.12 -13.26 12.65
C LYS A 51 4.93 -13.07 11.71
N ALA A 52 4.09 -12.06 11.95
CA ALA A 52 2.95 -11.75 11.09
C ALA A 52 3.33 -10.74 10.01
N ARG A 53 4.01 -9.66 10.42
CA ARG A 53 4.43 -8.56 9.55
C ARG A 53 5.80 -8.05 9.96
N ASP A 54 6.77 -8.28 9.11
CA ASP A 54 8.13 -7.75 9.28
C ASP A 54 8.41 -6.76 8.16
N THR A 55 8.29 -5.49 8.46
CA THR A 55 8.54 -4.38 7.53
C THR A 55 8.64 -3.06 8.30
N ASP A 56 9.32 -2.10 7.73
CA ASP A 56 9.31 -0.73 8.23
C ASP A 56 8.29 0.13 7.46
N LEU A 57 7.76 1.14 8.14
CA LEU A 57 6.82 2.07 7.54
C LEU A 57 7.09 3.53 7.90
N ILE A 58 6.61 4.40 7.02
CA ILE A 58 6.33 5.81 7.27
C ILE A 58 4.84 6.02 7.02
N MET A 59 4.12 6.59 7.99
CA MET A 59 2.74 7.01 7.76
C MET A 59 2.73 8.27 6.91
N LEU A 60 1.99 8.24 5.83
CA LEU A 60 1.79 9.40 4.97
C LEU A 60 0.55 10.19 5.44
N PRO A 61 0.55 11.52 5.30
CA PRO A 61 -0.64 12.31 5.60
C PRO A 61 -1.77 11.98 4.63
N HIS A 62 -3.00 12.31 4.98
CA HIS A 62 -4.13 12.18 4.07
C HIS A 62 -3.96 13.09 2.85
N HIS A 63 -4.49 12.69 1.69
CA HIS A 63 -4.31 13.43 0.43
C HIS A 63 -4.91 14.83 0.43
N ASP A 64 -5.90 15.11 1.26
CA ASP A 64 -6.52 16.43 1.46
C ASP A 64 -5.93 17.21 2.65
N SER A 65 -4.89 16.66 3.30
CA SER A 65 -4.19 17.33 4.40
C SER A 65 -3.64 18.69 3.95
N GLN A 66 -3.67 19.65 4.87
CA GLN A 66 -3.04 20.96 4.69
C GLN A 66 -1.55 20.96 5.04
N GLU A 67 -1.01 19.79 5.40
CA GLU A 67 0.42 19.64 5.62
C GLU A 67 1.23 19.95 4.36
N ILE A 68 2.45 20.41 4.58
CA ILE A 68 3.43 20.72 3.52
C ILE A 68 4.66 19.87 3.71
N GLY A 69 5.45 19.72 2.65
CA GLY A 69 6.69 18.93 2.65
C GLY A 69 6.58 17.64 1.85
N THR A 70 7.70 16.92 1.78
CA THR A 70 7.88 15.79 0.88
C THR A 70 6.82 14.70 1.04
N LEU A 71 6.43 14.35 2.25
CA LEU A 71 5.41 13.30 2.48
C LEU A 71 4.02 13.74 1.98
N ALA A 72 3.64 14.99 2.21
CA ALA A 72 2.36 15.52 1.75
C ALA A 72 2.33 15.65 0.22
N GLU A 73 3.43 16.08 -0.39
CA GLU A 73 3.59 16.15 -1.85
C GLU A 73 3.47 14.75 -2.47
N LEU A 74 4.19 13.76 -1.92
CA LEU A 74 4.12 12.36 -2.35
C LEU A 74 2.68 11.86 -2.32
N THR A 75 1.97 12.08 -1.21
CA THR A 75 0.60 11.59 -1.07
C THR A 75 -0.36 12.24 -2.07
N LYS A 76 -0.26 13.55 -2.26
CA LYS A 76 -1.10 14.29 -3.21
C LYS A 76 -0.85 13.84 -4.65
N GLU A 77 0.41 13.68 -5.02
CA GLU A 77 0.76 13.24 -6.37
C GLU A 77 0.36 11.79 -6.61
N PHE A 78 0.60 10.90 -5.64
CA PHE A 78 0.12 9.53 -5.67
C PHE A 78 -1.39 9.46 -5.87
N HIS A 79 -2.16 10.21 -5.07
CA HIS A 79 -3.62 10.23 -5.20
C HIS A 79 -4.07 10.71 -6.58
N ASN A 80 -3.46 11.77 -7.11
CA ASN A 80 -3.80 12.30 -8.42
C ASN A 80 -3.52 11.29 -9.54
N ASN A 81 -2.38 10.59 -9.49
CA ASN A 81 -2.03 9.57 -10.48
C ASN A 81 -2.90 8.31 -10.36
N LEU A 82 -3.33 7.97 -9.14
CA LEU A 82 -4.17 6.81 -8.88
C LEU A 82 -5.63 7.03 -9.30
N LYS A 83 -6.12 8.27 -9.24
CA LYS A 83 -7.53 8.57 -9.47
C LYS A 83 -8.11 7.99 -10.78
N PRO A 84 -7.47 8.13 -11.95
CA PRO A 84 -7.98 7.54 -13.20
C PRO A 84 -8.08 6.00 -13.13
N CYS A 85 -7.15 5.35 -12.43
CA CYS A 85 -7.15 3.90 -12.24
C CYS A 85 -8.33 3.46 -11.37
N LEU A 86 -8.61 4.20 -10.30
CA LEU A 86 -9.76 3.96 -9.43
C LEU A 86 -11.08 4.21 -10.15
N ASP A 87 -11.19 5.28 -10.91
CA ASP A 87 -12.38 5.58 -11.69
C ASP A 87 -12.70 4.43 -12.67
N GLN A 88 -11.67 3.88 -13.33
CA GLN A 88 -11.81 2.72 -14.21
C GLN A 88 -12.21 1.46 -13.44
N TYR A 89 -11.60 1.19 -12.29
CA TYR A 89 -11.93 0.05 -11.43
C TYR A 89 -13.38 0.12 -10.97
N MET A 90 -13.77 1.26 -10.41
CA MET A 90 -15.14 1.48 -9.90
C MET A 90 -16.19 1.32 -11.01
N ALA A 91 -15.90 1.82 -12.20
CA ALA A 91 -16.80 1.66 -13.35
C ALA A 91 -16.92 0.20 -13.78
N THR A 92 -15.82 -0.58 -13.75
CA THR A 92 -15.80 -1.97 -14.18
C THR A 92 -16.53 -2.90 -13.20
N TYR A 93 -16.33 -2.68 -11.89
CA TYR A 93 -16.85 -3.58 -10.84
C TYR A 93 -18.05 -2.99 -10.08
N PHE A 94 -18.59 -1.87 -10.52
CA PHE A 94 -19.68 -1.16 -9.85
C PHE A 94 -19.40 -0.89 -8.38
N ALA A 95 -18.11 -0.71 -8.05
CA ALA A 95 -17.65 -0.43 -6.70
C ALA A 95 -17.82 1.05 -6.38
N LYS A 96 -17.97 1.37 -5.10
CA LYS A 96 -18.04 2.75 -4.61
C LYS A 96 -17.01 2.94 -3.51
N ILE A 97 -16.18 3.96 -3.64
CA ILE A 97 -15.24 4.39 -2.61
C ILE A 97 -15.80 5.65 -1.97
N GLU A 98 -15.99 5.61 -0.66
CA GLU A 98 -16.51 6.75 0.12
C GLU A 98 -15.41 7.44 0.92
N LYS A 99 -14.36 6.70 1.27
CA LYS A 99 -13.29 7.18 2.13
C LYS A 99 -11.97 6.51 1.76
N PHE A 100 -10.89 7.27 1.86
CA PHE A 100 -9.53 6.77 1.82
C PHE A 100 -8.93 6.74 3.23
N GLU A 101 -8.17 5.72 3.52
CA GLU A 101 -7.30 5.72 4.69
C GLU A 101 -5.98 6.44 4.37
N ASN A 102 -5.25 6.83 5.41
CA ASN A 102 -3.91 7.36 5.24
C ASN A 102 -3.00 6.29 4.62
N PRO A 103 -2.29 6.60 3.54
CA PRO A 103 -1.39 5.63 2.94
C PRO A 103 -0.21 5.32 3.86
N GLN A 104 0.36 4.15 3.67
CA GLN A 104 1.59 3.74 4.32
C GLN A 104 2.68 3.57 3.26
N LEU A 105 3.81 4.22 3.44
CA LEU A 105 5.01 3.92 2.70
C LEU A 105 5.70 2.76 3.41
N LEU A 106 5.92 1.64 2.73
CA LEU A 106 6.49 0.43 3.29
C LEU A 106 7.86 0.15 2.69
N ARG A 107 8.78 -0.32 3.54
CA ARG A 107 10.10 -0.75 3.13
C ARG A 107 10.36 -2.16 3.63
N TYR A 108 10.64 -3.07 2.71
CA TYR A 108 11.02 -4.44 3.00
C TYR A 108 12.51 -4.64 2.79
N GLY A 109 13.19 -5.14 3.78
CA GLY A 109 14.56 -5.62 3.69
C GLY A 109 14.63 -7.09 3.29
N LYS A 110 15.86 -7.64 3.30
CA LYS A 110 16.09 -9.06 3.01
C LYS A 110 15.33 -9.94 4.01
N GLU A 111 14.63 -10.96 3.49
CA GLU A 111 13.85 -11.94 4.27
C GLU A 111 12.64 -11.34 5.04
N GLN A 112 12.38 -10.04 4.90
CA GLN A 112 11.18 -9.43 5.48
C GLN A 112 9.94 -9.77 4.66
N GLN A 113 8.81 -9.94 5.34
CA GLN A 113 7.57 -10.38 4.71
C GLN A 113 6.33 -9.92 5.49
N PHE A 114 5.21 -9.95 4.82
CA PHE A 114 3.90 -9.83 5.42
C PHE A 114 3.11 -11.08 5.02
N HIS A 115 2.73 -11.87 6.01
CA HIS A 115 1.99 -13.11 5.78
C HIS A 115 0.58 -12.86 5.25
N ASP A 116 -0.03 -13.92 4.72
CA ASP A 116 -1.42 -13.90 4.27
C ASP A 116 -2.34 -13.36 5.37
N HIS A 117 -3.14 -12.39 5.01
CA HIS A 117 -4.07 -11.72 5.91
C HIS A 117 -5.31 -11.25 5.15
N ILE A 118 -6.29 -10.79 5.89
CA ILE A 118 -7.48 -10.15 5.36
C ILE A 118 -7.47 -8.71 5.86
N ASP A 119 -7.62 -7.77 4.94
CA ASP A 119 -7.68 -6.34 5.28
C ASP A 119 -9.02 -5.91 5.89
N ASP A 120 -10.08 -6.67 5.65
CA ASP A 120 -11.40 -6.37 6.20
C ASP A 120 -11.44 -6.67 7.70
N HIS A 121 -12.09 -5.78 8.45
CA HIS A 121 -12.21 -5.91 9.90
C HIS A 121 -13.63 -5.52 10.34
N PRO A 122 -14.23 -6.13 11.38
CA PRO A 122 -15.56 -5.82 11.85
C PRO A 122 -15.83 -4.33 12.12
N PHE A 123 -14.79 -3.58 12.46
CA PHE A 123 -14.89 -2.15 12.78
C PHE A 123 -14.42 -1.22 11.63
N PHE A 124 -13.72 -1.76 10.62
CA PHE A 124 -13.24 -1.01 9.45
C PHE A 124 -13.60 -1.77 8.19
N THR A 125 -14.59 -1.32 7.48
CA THR A 125 -15.00 -1.95 6.23
C THR A 125 -14.09 -1.51 5.10
N ARG A 126 -12.98 -2.21 4.91
CA ARG A 126 -12.11 -2.03 3.75
C ARG A 126 -12.67 -2.80 2.57
N ARG A 127 -13.06 -2.09 1.53
CA ARG A 127 -13.63 -2.69 0.32
C ARG A 127 -12.61 -2.89 -0.80
N ILE A 128 -11.59 -2.04 -0.83
CA ILE A 128 -10.56 -2.06 -1.85
C ILE A 128 -9.23 -1.84 -1.14
N SER A 129 -8.29 -2.73 -1.36
CA SER A 129 -6.89 -2.58 -0.95
C SER A 129 -6.05 -2.25 -2.17
N LEU A 130 -5.16 -1.29 -2.00
CA LEU A 130 -4.29 -0.79 -3.05
C LEU A 130 -2.84 -0.94 -2.60
N THR A 131 -2.04 -1.55 -3.44
CA THR A 131 -0.59 -1.61 -3.24
C THR A 131 0.10 -1.06 -4.47
N TYR A 132 1.01 -0.14 -4.27
CA TYR A 132 1.81 0.44 -5.33
C TYR A 132 3.29 0.10 -5.11
N TYR A 133 3.93 -0.46 -6.12
CA TYR A 133 5.34 -0.83 -6.08
C TYR A 133 6.18 0.30 -6.66
N LEU A 134 7.10 0.83 -5.87
CA LEU A 134 7.89 2.01 -6.21
C LEU A 134 9.17 1.66 -6.96
N ASN A 135 9.68 0.43 -6.78
CA ASN A 135 10.84 -0.10 -7.46
C ASN A 135 10.62 -1.56 -7.90
N GLU A 136 11.46 -2.06 -8.77
CA GLU A 136 11.42 -3.44 -9.28
C GLU A 136 12.78 -4.14 -9.29
N ASP A 137 13.81 -3.47 -8.78
CA ASP A 137 15.19 -3.94 -8.71
C ASP A 137 15.47 -4.79 -7.45
N TYR A 138 14.59 -5.76 -7.18
CA TYR A 138 14.70 -6.66 -6.04
C TYR A 138 14.42 -8.12 -6.42
N GLU A 139 14.87 -9.05 -5.59
CA GLU A 139 14.60 -10.49 -5.72
C GLU A 139 13.56 -10.92 -4.68
N GLY A 140 12.71 -11.90 -5.05
CA GLY A 140 11.59 -12.33 -4.19
C GLY A 140 10.45 -11.30 -4.15
N GLY A 141 9.73 -11.24 -3.02
CA GLY A 141 8.65 -10.26 -2.78
C GLY A 141 7.44 -10.42 -3.71
N ASP A 142 7.17 -11.63 -4.18
CA ASP A 142 6.00 -11.91 -5.00
C ASP A 142 4.72 -11.70 -4.17
N VAL A 143 3.67 -11.23 -4.85
CA VAL A 143 2.33 -11.12 -4.27
C VAL A 143 1.60 -12.43 -4.47
N GLU A 144 1.02 -12.94 -3.40
CA GLU A 144 0.27 -14.19 -3.42
C GLU A 144 -1.18 -13.97 -2.96
N PHE A 145 -2.11 -14.54 -3.70
CA PHE A 145 -3.52 -14.64 -3.34
C PHE A 145 -3.88 -16.12 -3.26
N GLY A 146 -3.67 -16.72 -2.09
CA GLY A 146 -3.79 -18.17 -1.88
C GLY A 146 -5.15 -18.72 -2.30
N ARG A 147 -6.27 -18.00 -2.07
CA ARG A 147 -7.62 -18.42 -2.48
C ARG A 147 -7.79 -18.56 -4.00
N TYR A 148 -6.99 -17.84 -4.78
CA TYR A 148 -7.05 -17.85 -6.25
C TYR A 148 -5.92 -18.67 -6.87
N GLY A 149 -4.99 -19.20 -6.06
CA GLY A 149 -3.77 -19.83 -6.56
C GLY A 149 -2.93 -18.89 -7.41
N LEU A 150 -3.06 -17.59 -7.18
CA LEU A 150 -2.41 -16.54 -7.95
C LEU A 150 -1.13 -16.09 -7.25
N ARG A 151 -0.04 -16.09 -8.00
CA ARG A 151 1.24 -15.53 -7.59
C ARG A 151 1.82 -14.72 -8.74
N PHE A 152 2.28 -13.53 -8.47
CA PHE A 152 2.93 -12.70 -9.48
C PHE A 152 3.94 -11.75 -8.85
N ARG A 153 4.94 -11.36 -9.64
CA ARG A 153 5.84 -10.27 -9.30
C ARG A 153 5.22 -8.97 -9.74
N ALA A 154 5.04 -8.06 -8.79
CA ALA A 154 4.66 -6.71 -9.13
C ALA A 154 5.82 -6.00 -9.83
N LYS A 155 5.46 -5.12 -10.75
CA LYS A 155 6.38 -4.23 -11.46
C LYS A 155 5.99 -2.80 -11.18
N LYS A 156 6.97 -1.93 -11.28
CA LYS A 156 6.76 -0.48 -11.19
C LYS A 156 5.83 0.03 -12.29
#